data_707861bdff2935e699ebc97a67d46668
#
_entry.id   707861bdff2935e699ebc97a67d46668
#
_cell.length_a   1.000
_cell.length_b   1.000
_cell.length_c   1.000
_cell.angle_alpha   90.00
_cell.angle_beta   90.00
_cell.angle_gamma   90.00
#
_symmetry.space_group_name_H-M   'P 1'
#
loop_
_entity.id
_entity.type
_entity.pdbx_description
1 polymer ?
#
loop_
_entity_poly.entity_id
_entity_poly.type
_entity_poly.pdbx_seq_one_letter_code
_entity_poly.pdbx_strand_id
1 'polypeptide(L)'
;VNDSVTKSKNDNKYGCRHSLNDAIKRGVDHLLAGKQALVIGYGDVGKGSAQSLRQEGMIVKISEIDPICAMQACMDGYELVSPYLNGLNDGSEASIDRALLGKIDLIVTTTGNVNVCDANMLKALKARAVVCNIGHFDNEIDTAFMRKHWAWEEVKPQVHKVHRTGAGSFDAQNDDYLILLAEGRLVNLGNA
;
A
#
# COMPACT_ATOMS: atom_id res chain seq x y z
N VAL A 1 -8.83 18.76 17.92
CA VAL A 1 -8.29 19.36 16.69
C VAL A 1 -8.29 18.35 15.54
N ASN A 2 -7.84 17.10 15.79
CA ASN A 2 -7.82 16.07 14.75
C ASN A 2 -9.20 15.70 14.21
N ASP A 3 -10.25 15.85 15.02
CA ASP A 3 -11.63 15.54 14.64
C ASP A 3 -12.40 16.75 14.08
N SER A 4 -11.76 17.89 13.92
CA SER A 4 -12.40 19.04 13.27
C SER A 4 -12.68 18.73 11.80
N VAL A 5 -13.72 19.33 11.24
CA VAL A 5 -14.06 19.17 9.82
C VAL A 5 -12.88 19.58 8.94
N THR A 6 -12.19 20.65 9.28
CA THR A 6 -11.03 21.14 8.52
C THR A 6 -9.88 20.15 8.52
N LYS A 7 -9.55 19.58 9.70
CA LYS A 7 -8.45 18.60 9.78
C LYS A 7 -8.85 17.24 9.22
N SER A 8 -9.97 16.68 9.70
CA SER A 8 -10.36 15.32 9.36
C SER A 8 -10.87 15.19 7.92
N LYS A 9 -11.70 16.12 7.47
CA LYS A 9 -12.32 16.02 6.14
C LYS A 9 -11.48 16.64 5.04
N ASN A 10 -10.82 17.75 5.28
CA ASN A 10 -10.04 18.44 4.26
C ASN A 10 -8.60 17.94 4.18
N ASP A 11 -7.88 17.91 5.31
CA ASP A 11 -6.48 17.50 5.31
C ASP A 11 -6.30 16.02 4.95
N ASN A 12 -7.06 15.13 5.61
CA ASN A 12 -6.95 13.70 5.33
C ASN A 12 -7.41 13.34 3.91
N LYS A 13 -8.44 14.00 3.40
CA LYS A 13 -8.98 13.69 2.08
C LYS A 13 -8.20 14.36 0.94
N TYR A 14 -7.84 15.62 1.08
CA TYR A 14 -7.23 16.40 0.00
C TYR A 14 -5.71 16.51 0.12
N GLY A 15 -5.18 16.70 1.31
CA GLY A 15 -3.74 16.80 1.53
C GLY A 15 -3.01 15.49 1.29
N CYS A 16 -3.50 14.40 1.87
CA CYS A 16 -2.92 13.06 1.66
C CYS A 16 -3.04 12.60 0.21
N ARG A 17 -4.14 12.92 -0.45
CA ARG A 17 -4.38 12.65 -1.85
C ARG A 17 -3.29 13.22 -2.75
N HIS A 18 -2.94 14.49 -2.55
CA HIS A 18 -1.93 15.17 -3.34
C HIS A 18 -0.52 14.62 -3.07
N SER A 19 -0.20 14.40 -1.81
CA SER A 19 1.09 13.85 -1.38
C SER A 19 1.33 12.44 -1.90
N LEU A 20 0.32 11.60 -1.94
CA LEU A 20 0.44 10.22 -2.39
C LEU A 20 0.86 10.16 -3.86
N ASN A 21 0.19 10.89 -4.74
CA ASN A 21 0.52 10.90 -6.16
C ASN A 21 1.92 11.41 -6.44
N ASP A 22 2.31 12.50 -5.79
CA ASP A 22 3.64 13.07 -5.94
C ASP A 22 4.72 12.10 -5.47
N ALA A 23 4.53 11.46 -4.33
CA ALA A 23 5.49 10.50 -3.79
C ALA A 23 5.65 9.29 -4.70
N ILE A 24 4.56 8.76 -5.24
CA ILE A 24 4.61 7.62 -6.16
C ILE A 24 5.31 8.01 -7.45
N LYS A 25 4.98 9.15 -8.03
CA LYS A 25 5.61 9.62 -9.27
C LYS A 25 7.10 9.91 -9.11
N ARG A 26 7.53 10.41 -7.96
CA ARG A 26 8.94 10.63 -7.66
C ARG A 26 9.69 9.34 -7.36
N GLY A 27 9.04 8.41 -6.64
CA GLY A 27 9.64 7.15 -6.24
C GLY A 27 9.74 6.14 -7.37
N VAL A 28 8.78 6.15 -8.27
CA VAL A 28 8.64 5.14 -9.32
C VAL A 28 8.43 5.84 -10.66
N ASP A 29 9.41 5.77 -11.55
CA ASP A 29 9.35 6.36 -12.90
C ASP A 29 8.44 5.52 -13.80
N HIS A 30 7.23 5.16 -13.34
CA HIS A 30 6.30 4.32 -14.05
C HIS A 30 5.00 5.02 -14.36
N LEU A 31 4.42 4.69 -15.51
CA LEU A 31 3.07 5.09 -15.85
C LEU A 31 2.08 4.34 -14.96
N LEU A 32 1.22 5.09 -14.25
CA LEU A 32 0.23 4.51 -13.35
C LEU A 32 -1.04 4.03 -14.08
N ALA A 33 -1.34 4.60 -15.24
CA ALA A 33 -2.56 4.29 -15.98
C ALA A 33 -2.62 2.79 -16.35
N GLY A 34 -3.76 2.17 -16.09
CA GLY A 34 -3.98 0.75 -16.36
C GLY A 34 -3.42 -0.22 -15.33
N LYS A 35 -2.65 0.25 -14.35
CA LYS A 35 -2.10 -0.57 -13.28
C LYS A 35 -3.13 -0.80 -12.19
N GLN A 36 -2.98 -1.91 -11.44
CA GLN A 36 -3.91 -2.26 -10.37
C GLN A 36 -3.38 -1.83 -9.01
N ALA A 37 -4.22 -1.13 -8.26
CA ALA A 37 -3.92 -0.69 -6.92
C ALA A 37 -4.87 -1.34 -5.90
N LEU A 38 -4.34 -1.72 -4.75
CA LEU A 38 -5.12 -2.16 -3.60
C LEU A 38 -4.95 -1.13 -2.49
N VAL A 39 -6.03 -0.50 -2.08
CA VAL A 39 -6.05 0.40 -0.93
C VAL A 39 -6.66 -0.34 0.26
N ILE A 40 -5.89 -0.48 1.33
CA ILE A 40 -6.34 -1.12 2.56
C ILE A 40 -6.85 -0.03 3.50
N GLY A 41 -8.16 0.00 3.70
CA GLY A 41 -8.87 1.02 4.47
C GLY A 41 -9.66 1.98 3.58
N TYR A 42 -10.85 2.35 4.03
CA TYR A 42 -11.72 3.30 3.32
C TYR A 42 -12.33 4.34 4.26
N GLY A 43 -11.56 4.77 5.26
CA GLY A 43 -11.83 5.99 6.02
C GLY A 43 -11.52 7.23 5.19
N ASP A 44 -11.39 8.39 5.80
CA ASP A 44 -11.16 9.65 5.06
C ASP A 44 -9.85 9.61 4.26
N VAL A 45 -8.78 9.06 4.83
CA VAL A 45 -7.50 8.91 4.14
C VAL A 45 -7.61 7.92 2.98
N GLY A 46 -8.25 6.78 3.21
CA GLY A 46 -8.45 5.76 2.17
C GLY A 46 -9.31 6.27 1.02
N LYS A 47 -10.37 7.02 1.30
CA LYS A 47 -11.22 7.66 0.28
C LYS A 47 -10.43 8.61 -0.61
N GLY A 48 -9.65 9.48 -0.01
CA GLY A 48 -8.82 10.44 -0.74
C GLY A 48 -7.76 9.74 -1.59
N SER A 49 -7.09 8.75 -1.03
CA SER A 49 -6.08 7.95 -1.74
C SER A 49 -6.67 7.20 -2.93
N ALA A 50 -7.79 6.51 -2.72
CA ALA A 50 -8.46 5.75 -3.78
C ALA A 50 -8.92 6.65 -4.92
N GLN A 51 -9.53 7.78 -4.60
CA GLN A 51 -9.98 8.75 -5.59
C GLN A 51 -8.82 9.33 -6.41
N SER A 52 -7.71 9.64 -5.74
CA SER A 52 -6.52 10.15 -6.38
C SER A 52 -5.92 9.17 -7.37
N LEU A 53 -5.79 7.90 -6.96
CA LEU A 53 -5.27 6.84 -7.83
C LEU A 53 -6.19 6.56 -9.01
N ARG A 54 -7.50 6.56 -8.79
CA ARG A 54 -8.47 6.38 -9.88
C ARG A 54 -8.40 7.52 -10.91
N GLN A 55 -8.17 8.74 -10.46
CA GLN A 55 -7.99 9.89 -11.38
C GLN A 55 -6.71 9.77 -12.23
N GLU A 56 -5.68 9.09 -11.73
CA GLU A 56 -4.48 8.79 -12.50
C GLU A 56 -4.68 7.62 -13.49
N GLY A 57 -5.87 7.06 -13.55
CA GLY A 57 -6.20 5.97 -14.47
C GLY A 57 -5.92 4.57 -13.93
N MET A 58 -5.65 4.43 -12.64
CA MET A 58 -5.46 3.11 -12.02
C MET A 58 -6.79 2.39 -11.82
N ILE A 59 -6.72 1.06 -11.84
CA ILE A 59 -7.82 0.19 -11.44
C ILE A 59 -7.70 -0.01 -9.94
N VAL A 60 -8.57 0.62 -9.15
CA VAL A 60 -8.48 0.65 -7.70
C VAL A 60 -9.43 -0.36 -7.08
N LYS A 61 -8.89 -1.23 -6.23
CA LYS A 61 -9.64 -2.17 -5.39
C LYS A 61 -9.49 -1.76 -3.94
N ILE A 62 -10.53 -1.98 -3.15
CA ILE A 62 -10.57 -1.60 -1.73
C ILE A 62 -10.69 -2.83 -0.87
N SER A 63 -9.90 -2.89 0.20
CA SER A 63 -10.07 -3.85 1.30
C SER A 63 -10.46 -3.08 2.55
N GLU A 64 -11.61 -3.42 3.15
CA GLU A 64 -12.13 -2.75 4.33
C GLU A 64 -12.91 -3.74 5.21
N ILE A 65 -12.67 -3.71 6.51
CA ILE A 65 -13.35 -4.57 7.47
C ILE A 65 -14.58 -3.90 8.11
N ASP A 66 -14.63 -2.56 8.14
CA ASP A 66 -15.80 -1.83 8.64
C ASP A 66 -16.94 -1.92 7.62
N PRO A 67 -18.10 -2.50 7.97
CA PRO A 67 -19.19 -2.67 7.03
C PRO A 67 -19.71 -1.36 6.43
N ILE A 68 -19.72 -0.29 7.18
CA ILE A 68 -20.20 1.02 6.71
C ILE A 68 -19.22 1.58 5.67
N CYS A 69 -17.93 1.59 5.97
CA CYS A 69 -16.91 2.04 5.02
C CYS A 69 -16.84 1.14 3.79
N ALA A 70 -17.00 -0.17 3.96
CA ALA A 70 -17.05 -1.12 2.85
C ALA A 70 -18.22 -0.83 1.91
N MET A 71 -19.40 -0.56 2.47
CA MET A 71 -20.58 -0.20 1.68
C MET A 71 -20.37 1.12 0.94
N GLN A 72 -19.77 2.10 1.56
CA GLN A 72 -19.46 3.38 0.91
C GLN A 72 -18.50 3.17 -0.27
N ALA A 73 -17.49 2.31 -0.13
CA ALA A 73 -16.59 1.98 -1.22
C ALA A 73 -17.32 1.39 -2.43
N CYS A 74 -18.24 0.45 -2.18
CA CYS A 74 -19.08 -0.12 -3.23
C CYS A 74 -19.97 0.94 -3.90
N MET A 75 -20.58 1.83 -3.11
CA MET A 75 -21.42 2.91 -3.64
C MET A 75 -20.62 3.90 -4.48
N ASP A 76 -19.35 4.11 -4.17
CA ASP A 76 -18.45 4.97 -4.94
C ASP A 76 -17.90 4.28 -6.19
N GLY A 77 -18.29 3.04 -6.45
CA GLY A 77 -17.95 2.30 -7.67
C GLY A 77 -16.65 1.51 -7.60
N TYR A 78 -16.09 1.29 -6.41
CA TYR A 78 -14.90 0.47 -6.24
C TYR A 78 -15.26 -1.00 -6.06
N GLU A 79 -14.39 -1.89 -6.54
CA GLU A 79 -14.47 -3.31 -6.23
C GLU A 79 -13.96 -3.55 -4.81
N LEU A 80 -14.79 -4.16 -3.97
CA LEU A 80 -14.40 -4.56 -2.62
C LEU A 80 -13.80 -5.96 -2.67
N VAL A 81 -12.58 -6.11 -2.15
CA VAL A 81 -11.85 -7.38 -2.14
C VAL A 81 -11.25 -7.63 -0.77
N SER A 82 -10.84 -8.87 -0.53
CA SER A 82 -10.05 -9.24 0.64
C SER A 82 -8.73 -9.85 0.20
N PRO A 83 -7.61 -9.52 0.87
CA PRO A 83 -6.35 -10.21 0.61
C PRO A 83 -6.33 -11.66 1.12
N TYR A 84 -7.38 -12.08 1.82
CA TYR A 84 -7.52 -13.41 2.39
C TYR A 84 -8.64 -14.19 1.70
N LEU A 85 -8.39 -15.48 1.45
CA LEU A 85 -9.41 -16.38 0.88
C LEU A 85 -10.65 -16.41 1.78
N ASN A 86 -11.82 -16.21 1.19
CA ASN A 86 -13.11 -16.13 1.90
C ASN A 86 -13.16 -15.04 2.98
N GLY A 87 -12.26 -14.06 2.93
CA GLY A 87 -12.17 -13.01 3.93
C GLY A 87 -11.65 -13.45 5.29
N LEU A 88 -11.06 -14.63 5.38
CA LEU A 88 -10.63 -15.24 6.66
C LEU A 88 -9.11 -15.27 6.76
N ASN A 89 -8.57 -14.47 7.68
CA ASN A 89 -7.16 -14.49 8.03
C ASN A 89 -6.94 -15.43 9.22
N ASP A 90 -6.35 -16.60 8.98
CA ASP A 90 -5.97 -17.57 10.03
C ASP A 90 -4.50 -17.47 10.43
N GLY A 91 -3.78 -16.48 9.90
CA GLY A 91 -2.36 -16.27 10.16
C GLY A 91 -1.42 -17.14 9.33
N SER A 92 -1.94 -18.03 8.49
CA SER A 92 -1.13 -18.90 7.63
C SER A 92 -0.96 -18.31 6.23
N GLU A 93 0.10 -18.74 5.54
CA GLU A 93 0.29 -18.39 4.12
C GLU A 93 -0.84 -18.94 3.24
N ALA A 94 -1.42 -20.07 3.63
CA ALA A 94 -2.50 -20.70 2.88
C ALA A 94 -3.79 -19.87 2.86
N SER A 95 -3.98 -18.96 3.82
CA SER A 95 -5.16 -18.09 3.88
C SER A 95 -5.08 -16.91 2.90
N ILE A 96 -3.92 -16.63 2.32
CA ILE A 96 -3.70 -15.50 1.41
C ILE A 96 -4.27 -15.80 0.02
N ASP A 97 -4.98 -14.84 -0.54
CA ASP A 97 -5.42 -14.89 -1.94
C ASP A 97 -4.27 -14.49 -2.87
N ARG A 98 -3.45 -15.46 -3.24
CA ARG A 98 -2.28 -15.23 -4.09
C ARG A 98 -2.64 -14.81 -5.50
N ALA A 99 -3.78 -15.23 -6.01
CA ALA A 99 -4.25 -14.83 -7.33
C ALA A 99 -4.57 -13.34 -7.38
N LEU A 100 -5.18 -12.80 -6.32
CA LEU A 100 -5.46 -11.37 -6.20
C LEU A 100 -4.15 -10.58 -6.05
N LEU A 101 -3.34 -10.93 -5.05
CA LEU A 101 -2.14 -10.15 -4.72
C LEU A 101 -1.07 -10.23 -5.82
N GLY A 102 -1.02 -11.32 -6.57
CA GLY A 102 -0.13 -11.45 -7.73
C GLY A 102 -0.47 -10.54 -8.91
N LYS A 103 -1.61 -9.86 -8.88
CA LYS A 103 -2.02 -8.89 -9.90
C LYS A 103 -1.87 -7.44 -9.46
N ILE A 104 -1.56 -7.19 -8.18
CA ILE A 104 -1.51 -5.86 -7.60
C ILE A 104 -0.15 -5.23 -7.90
N ASP A 105 -0.17 -4.07 -8.54
CA ASP A 105 1.02 -3.28 -8.86
C ASP A 105 1.39 -2.28 -7.76
N LEU A 106 0.40 -1.83 -6.99
CA LEU A 106 0.57 -0.88 -5.90
C LEU A 106 -0.33 -1.26 -4.72
N ILE A 107 0.23 -1.33 -3.52
CA ILE A 107 -0.54 -1.48 -2.29
C ILE A 107 -0.33 -0.27 -1.39
N VAL A 108 -1.42 0.28 -0.88
CA VAL A 108 -1.42 1.47 -0.01
C VAL A 108 -2.15 1.13 1.27
N THR A 109 -1.49 1.32 2.41
CA THR A 109 -2.10 1.12 3.74
C THR A 109 -2.55 2.45 4.31
N THR A 110 -3.77 2.50 4.85
CA THR A 110 -4.41 3.75 5.30
C THR A 110 -5.19 3.58 6.60
N THR A 111 -4.99 2.48 7.34
CA THR A 111 -5.91 2.08 8.42
C THR A 111 -5.55 2.63 9.80
N GLY A 112 -4.27 2.93 10.03
CA GLY A 112 -3.79 3.23 11.37
C GLY A 112 -3.65 1.99 12.28
N ASN A 113 -3.74 0.78 11.75
CA ASN A 113 -3.60 -0.46 12.49
C ASN A 113 -2.25 -1.12 12.23
N VAL A 114 -1.84 -2.01 13.15
CA VAL A 114 -0.54 -2.70 13.06
C VAL A 114 -0.62 -3.85 12.06
N ASN A 115 0.43 -4.00 11.25
CA ASN A 115 0.64 -5.15 10.36
C ASN A 115 -0.56 -5.49 9.45
N VAL A 116 -1.22 -4.47 8.93
CA VAL A 116 -2.31 -4.69 7.96
C VAL A 116 -1.78 -5.22 6.63
N CYS A 117 -0.52 -4.92 6.30
CA CYS A 117 0.23 -5.55 5.22
C CYS A 117 1.31 -6.43 5.84
N ASP A 118 0.96 -7.66 6.18
CA ASP A 118 1.82 -8.58 6.89
C ASP A 118 2.82 -9.31 5.98
N ALA A 119 3.68 -10.11 6.58
CA ALA A 119 4.71 -10.87 5.87
C ALA A 119 4.13 -11.79 4.79
N ASN A 120 3.00 -12.42 5.06
CA ASN A 120 2.36 -13.33 4.11
C ASN A 120 1.86 -12.60 2.87
N MET A 121 1.28 -11.41 3.05
CA MET A 121 0.86 -10.55 1.95
C MET A 121 2.06 -10.06 1.14
N LEU A 122 3.14 -9.63 1.81
CA LEU A 122 4.35 -9.16 1.15
C LEU A 122 5.00 -10.23 0.29
N LYS A 123 4.98 -11.49 0.74
CA LYS A 123 5.48 -12.62 -0.05
C LYS A 123 4.64 -12.91 -1.30
N ALA A 124 3.34 -12.63 -1.23
CA ALA A 124 2.39 -12.94 -2.30
C ALA A 124 2.26 -11.84 -3.35
N LEU A 125 2.74 -10.63 -3.07
CA LEU A 125 2.65 -9.50 -3.99
C LEU A 125 3.41 -9.79 -5.30
N LYS A 126 2.91 -9.20 -6.39
CA LYS A 126 3.58 -9.23 -7.68
C LYS A 126 5.00 -8.68 -7.56
N ALA A 127 5.95 -9.29 -8.27
CA ALA A 127 7.32 -8.76 -8.36
C ALA A 127 7.28 -7.32 -8.87
N ARG A 128 8.11 -6.46 -8.28
CA ARG A 128 8.19 -5.02 -8.54
C ARG A 128 6.97 -4.22 -8.09
N ALA A 129 6.08 -4.80 -7.29
CA ALA A 129 4.95 -4.06 -6.71
C ALA A 129 5.46 -2.96 -5.79
N VAL A 130 4.76 -1.83 -5.80
CA VAL A 130 5.07 -0.69 -4.93
C VAL A 130 4.27 -0.83 -3.64
N VAL A 131 4.94 -0.66 -2.51
CA VAL A 131 4.33 -0.74 -1.18
C VAL A 131 4.53 0.61 -0.49
N CYS A 132 3.46 1.23 -0.04
CA CYS A 132 3.55 2.48 0.69
C CYS A 132 2.46 2.58 1.77
N ASN A 133 2.77 3.38 2.79
CA ASN A 133 1.88 3.67 3.90
C ASN A 133 1.53 5.16 3.89
N ILE A 134 0.25 5.48 3.95
CA ILE A 134 -0.24 6.85 4.10
C ILE A 134 -1.06 7.01 5.39
N GLY A 135 -1.16 5.96 6.20
CA GLY A 135 -1.70 6.03 7.55
C GLY A 135 -0.68 6.66 8.52
N HIS A 136 -1.15 7.02 9.71
CA HIS A 136 -0.32 7.76 10.68
C HIS A 136 0.70 6.90 11.43
N PHE A 137 0.60 5.58 11.39
CA PHE A 137 1.48 4.67 12.11
C PHE A 137 2.51 4.02 11.19
N ASP A 138 3.75 3.94 11.68
CA ASP A 138 4.88 3.40 10.92
C ASP A 138 4.88 1.87 10.83
N ASN A 139 3.99 1.20 11.54
CA ASN A 139 3.93 -0.25 11.67
C ASN A 139 2.74 -0.89 10.94
N GLU A 140 2.13 -0.21 10.00
CA GLU A 140 1.07 -0.80 9.17
C GLU A 140 1.61 -1.85 8.21
N ILE A 141 2.85 -1.66 7.73
CA ILE A 141 3.59 -2.63 6.91
C ILE A 141 4.60 -3.35 7.79
N ASP A 142 4.69 -4.67 7.69
CA ASP A 142 5.64 -5.47 8.47
C ASP A 142 7.07 -5.31 7.93
N THR A 143 7.64 -4.13 8.14
CA THR A 143 9.01 -3.82 7.73
C THR A 143 10.06 -4.55 8.56
N ALA A 144 9.74 -4.94 9.79
CA ALA A 144 10.65 -5.73 10.62
C ALA A 144 10.94 -7.08 9.98
N PHE A 145 9.93 -7.75 9.43
CA PHE A 145 10.12 -8.98 8.65
C PHE A 145 11.00 -8.73 7.43
N MET A 146 10.75 -7.65 6.69
CA MET A 146 11.51 -7.32 5.49
C MET A 146 12.98 -7.06 5.82
N ARG A 147 13.27 -6.36 6.92
CA ARG A 147 14.66 -6.08 7.35
C ARG A 147 15.38 -7.35 7.79
N LYS A 148 14.67 -8.27 8.44
CA LYS A 148 15.25 -9.51 8.97
C LYS A 148 15.55 -10.53 7.87
N HIS A 149 14.70 -10.61 6.85
CA HIS A 149 14.71 -11.72 5.90
C HIS A 149 15.11 -11.34 4.47
N TRP A 150 15.05 -10.05 4.10
CA TRP A 150 15.27 -9.59 2.75
C TRP A 150 16.36 -8.53 2.66
N ALA A 151 17.02 -8.45 1.51
CA ALA A 151 18.09 -7.48 1.27
C ALA A 151 17.50 -6.15 0.75
N TRP A 152 17.95 -5.04 1.34
CA TRP A 152 17.49 -3.69 1.00
C TRP A 152 18.52 -2.95 0.17
N GLU A 153 18.08 -2.30 -0.89
CA GLU A 153 18.89 -1.46 -1.76
C GLU A 153 18.23 -0.09 -1.90
N GLU A 154 18.92 0.97 -1.45
CA GLU A 154 18.42 2.33 -1.66
C GLU A 154 18.73 2.77 -3.08
N VAL A 155 17.70 3.02 -3.90
CA VAL A 155 17.83 3.44 -5.29
C VAL A 155 17.67 4.93 -5.49
N LYS A 156 16.90 5.58 -4.62
CA LYS A 156 16.70 7.03 -4.52
C LYS A 156 16.48 7.38 -3.06
N PRO A 157 16.60 8.67 -2.64
CA PRO A 157 16.21 9.04 -1.28
C PRO A 157 14.77 8.60 -0.98
N GLN A 158 14.60 7.86 0.12
CA GLN A 158 13.31 7.31 0.58
C GLN A 158 12.67 6.28 -0.35
N VAL A 159 13.42 5.70 -1.31
CA VAL A 159 12.95 4.64 -2.19
C VAL A 159 13.90 3.46 -2.12
N HIS A 160 13.40 2.31 -1.66
CA HIS A 160 14.18 1.10 -1.51
C HIS A 160 13.62 -0.01 -2.39
N LYS A 161 14.51 -0.74 -3.07
CA LYS A 161 14.20 -2.08 -3.57
C LYS A 161 14.43 -3.05 -2.43
N VAL A 162 13.44 -3.85 -2.12
CA VAL A 162 13.54 -4.90 -1.11
C VAL A 162 13.52 -6.24 -1.83
N HIS A 163 14.68 -6.87 -1.93
CA HIS A 163 14.87 -8.12 -2.68
C HIS A 163 14.42 -9.32 -1.84
N ARG A 164 13.53 -10.13 -2.39
CA ARG A 164 12.95 -11.30 -1.69
C ARG A 164 13.84 -12.54 -1.77
N THR A 165 15.15 -12.37 -1.76
CA THR A 165 16.14 -13.43 -1.97
C THR A 165 16.90 -13.85 -0.73
N GLY A 166 16.66 -13.19 0.40
CA GLY A 166 17.35 -13.45 1.66
C GLY A 166 18.19 -12.28 2.15
N ALA A 167 18.48 -12.28 3.45
CA ALA A 167 19.20 -11.19 4.08
C ALA A 167 20.67 -11.18 3.66
N GLY A 168 21.21 -10.02 3.35
CA GLY A 168 22.63 -9.78 3.20
C GLY A 168 23.21 -9.77 1.79
N SER A 169 22.50 -10.30 0.79
CA SER A 169 22.98 -10.22 -0.58
C SER A 169 21.84 -10.21 -1.59
N PHE A 170 22.00 -9.43 -2.64
CA PHE A 170 21.09 -9.47 -3.77
C PHE A 170 21.89 -9.52 -5.07
N ASP A 171 21.33 -10.19 -6.06
CA ASP A 171 21.84 -10.15 -7.42
C ASP A 171 21.19 -8.94 -8.12
N ALA A 172 22.02 -8.09 -8.72
CA ALA A 172 21.53 -6.90 -9.45
C ALA A 172 20.62 -7.27 -10.63
N GLN A 173 20.68 -8.50 -11.11
CA GLN A 173 19.81 -9.01 -12.18
C GLN A 173 18.54 -9.68 -11.67
N ASN A 174 18.37 -9.79 -10.33
CA ASN A 174 17.18 -10.39 -9.78
C ASN A 174 15.99 -9.43 -9.87
N ASP A 175 14.94 -9.88 -10.52
CA ASP A 175 13.70 -9.12 -10.71
C ASP A 175 12.67 -9.33 -9.60
N ASP A 176 12.94 -10.19 -8.63
CA ASP A 176 12.00 -10.47 -7.53
C ASP A 176 12.26 -9.53 -6.36
N TYR A 177 11.78 -8.31 -6.49
CA TYR A 177 11.86 -7.30 -5.44
C TYR A 177 10.54 -6.53 -5.32
N LEU A 178 10.34 -5.91 -4.16
CA LEU A 178 9.29 -4.93 -3.93
C LEU A 178 9.92 -3.54 -3.86
N ILE A 179 9.15 -2.51 -4.20
CA ILE A 179 9.58 -1.12 -4.07
C ILE A 179 8.87 -0.54 -2.85
N LEU A 180 9.64 -0.23 -1.80
CA LEU A 180 9.13 0.31 -0.56
C LEU A 180 9.41 1.82 -0.50
N LEU A 181 8.37 2.62 -0.30
CA LEU A 181 8.47 4.07 -0.19
C LEU A 181 8.57 4.49 1.28
N ALA A 182 9.41 5.48 1.55
CA ALA A 182 9.60 6.09 2.88
C ALA A 182 9.89 5.07 4.00
N GLU A 183 10.51 3.94 3.66
CA GLU A 183 10.84 2.85 4.59
C GLU A 183 9.60 2.31 5.35
N GLY A 184 8.42 2.41 4.75
CA GLY A 184 7.15 2.00 5.36
C GLY A 184 6.52 3.06 6.29
N ARG A 185 7.16 4.22 6.42
CA ARG A 185 6.61 5.35 7.17
C ARG A 185 5.59 6.11 6.34
N LEU A 186 4.90 7.05 6.99
CA LEU A 186 3.93 7.92 6.31
C LEU A 186 4.57 8.61 5.10
N VAL A 187 4.01 8.37 3.93
CA VAL A 187 4.43 9.02 2.69
C VAL A 187 3.77 10.40 2.59
N ASN A 188 4.59 11.44 2.56
CA ASN A 188 4.12 12.80 2.35
C ASN A 188 5.19 13.61 1.59
N LEU A 189 4.87 14.86 1.26
CA LEU A 189 5.79 15.73 0.51
C LEU A 189 7.11 15.98 1.25
N GLY A 190 7.12 15.95 2.57
CA GLY A 190 8.32 16.12 3.37
C GLY A 190 9.27 14.91 3.34
N ASN A 191 8.76 13.76 2.94
CA ASN A 191 9.52 12.51 2.85
C ASN A 191 9.90 12.14 1.40
N ALA A 192 9.54 12.98 0.47
CA ALA A 192 9.79 12.74 -0.94
C ALA A 192 11.01 13.50 -1.47
#